data_45a14ce982d39bc4509578b40157df54
#
_entry.id   45a14ce982d39bc4509578b40157df54
#
_cell.length_a   1.000
_cell.length_b   1.000
_cell.length_c   1.000
_cell.angle_alpha   90.00
_cell.angle_beta   90.00
_cell.angle_gamma   90.00
#
_symmetry.space_group_name_H-M   'P 1'
#
loop_
_entity.id
_entity.type
_entity.pdbx_description
1 polymer ?
#
loop_
_entity_poly.entity_id
_entity_poly.type
_entity_poly.pdbx_seq_one_letter_code
_entity_poly.pdbx_strand_id
1 'polypeptide(L)'
;MLSPLFAAFRTPDLRKKILFVIGIIILYRLGATIPSPGVNYQAVRTCLDEVSRGDSSSVYSLINLFSGGALLQLSVFAIGIMPYITASIIVQLLTVVIPRFEQLLKEGQSGQAKMTQYTRYLTVALALLQSTGIVALADRGQLLPSTCSTSSEVLANQNIFGLSIIVLVMTAGACLVMWFGELITERGIGNGMSLLIFAGIAARIPAEGRTILNSRGGLVFALVCVAALLIVAGVVFVEQGQRRIPVQYAKRMVGRRMYGGSSTYLPLKVNQAGVIPVIFASSLLYLPQLIVELTRDPEKVSSWQTWVTDHLANPSDWVYIAVYFGMIIFFTYFYVAVTFNPEERADDMKKYGGFIPGIRPGQPTADYLGYVLSRITLPGSIYLGIIAVLPNLFLEIGNSGGVQNLPFGGTAVLIMVGVGLDTMKQVNSQLMQRKYEGFLK
;
A
#
# COMPACT_ATOMS: atom_id res chain seq x y z
N MET A 1 17.06 -17.03 5.00
CA MET A 1 16.36 -15.72 5.18
C MET A 1 16.18 -15.32 6.65
N LEU A 2 16.09 -16.20 7.61
CA LEU A 2 15.91 -15.85 9.04
C LEU A 2 17.21 -15.44 9.75
N SER A 3 18.39 -15.83 9.24
CA SER A 3 19.69 -15.48 9.84
C SER A 3 19.96 -13.97 9.96
N PRO A 4 19.60 -13.10 9.01
CA PRO A 4 19.77 -11.65 9.16
C PRO A 4 18.87 -11.06 10.24
N LEU A 5 17.65 -11.59 10.43
CA LEU A 5 16.74 -11.13 11.50
C LEU A 5 17.32 -11.44 12.89
N PHE A 6 17.81 -12.64 13.12
CA PHE A 6 18.47 -13.00 14.39
C PHE A 6 19.73 -12.14 14.63
N ALA A 7 20.51 -11.86 13.58
CA ALA A 7 21.67 -10.98 13.66
C ALA A 7 21.26 -9.53 13.99
N ALA A 8 20.14 -9.05 13.43
CA ALA A 8 19.60 -7.71 13.70
C ALA A 8 19.19 -7.54 15.17
N PHE A 9 18.58 -8.56 15.78
CA PHE A 9 18.24 -8.54 17.22
C PHE A 9 19.46 -8.55 18.14
N ARG A 10 20.59 -9.10 17.70
CA ARG A 10 21.85 -9.05 18.45
C ARG A 10 22.53 -7.67 18.42
N THR A 11 22.24 -6.86 17.41
CA THR A 11 22.82 -5.53 17.25
C THR A 11 22.01 -4.50 18.04
N PRO A 12 22.57 -3.80 19.06
CA PRO A 12 21.77 -2.99 19.99
C PRO A 12 20.98 -1.86 19.32
N ASP A 13 21.54 -1.22 18.29
CA ASP A 13 20.86 -0.10 17.61
C ASP A 13 19.75 -0.56 16.69
N LEU A 14 19.95 -1.68 15.95
CA LEU A 14 18.90 -2.27 15.14
C LEU A 14 17.77 -2.82 16.00
N ARG A 15 18.11 -3.42 17.15
CA ARG A 15 17.12 -3.87 18.13
C ARG A 15 16.25 -2.71 18.63
N LYS A 16 16.86 -1.56 18.96
CA LYS A 16 16.10 -0.35 19.37
C LYS A 16 15.14 0.10 18.29
N LYS A 17 15.57 0.16 17.03
CA LYS A 17 14.73 0.54 15.89
C LYS A 17 13.58 -0.45 15.65
N ILE A 18 13.85 -1.75 15.71
CA ILE A 18 12.82 -2.80 15.57
C ILE A 18 11.79 -2.70 16.69
N LEU A 19 12.24 -2.59 17.96
CA LEU A 19 11.34 -2.44 19.10
C LEU A 19 10.49 -1.17 19.02
N PHE A 20 11.07 -0.08 18.51
CA PHE A 20 10.33 1.16 18.27
C PHE A 20 9.21 0.97 17.23
N VAL A 21 9.50 0.30 16.10
CA VAL A 21 8.50 -0.01 15.07
C VAL A 21 7.39 -0.90 15.63
N ILE A 22 7.74 -1.95 16.37
CA ILE A 22 6.77 -2.84 17.03
C ILE A 22 5.90 -2.05 18.02
N GLY A 23 6.49 -1.15 18.81
CA GLY A 23 5.76 -0.28 19.74
C GLY A 23 4.72 0.59 19.04
N ILE A 24 5.08 1.22 17.92
CA ILE A 24 4.14 2.02 17.12
C ILE A 24 3.03 1.16 16.51
N ILE A 25 3.36 -0.05 16.00
CA ILE A 25 2.36 -0.98 15.47
C ILE A 25 1.36 -1.38 16.56
N ILE A 26 1.81 -1.64 17.79
CA ILE A 26 0.93 -1.93 18.92
C ILE A 26 0.01 -0.73 19.22
N LEU A 27 0.55 0.49 19.26
CA LEU A 27 -0.25 1.70 19.47
C LEU A 27 -1.29 1.90 18.35
N TYR A 28 -0.89 1.67 17.10
CA TYR A 28 -1.80 1.71 15.96
C TYR A 28 -2.94 0.68 16.10
N ARG A 29 -2.63 -0.54 16.52
CA ARG A 29 -3.64 -1.59 16.72
C ARG A 29 -4.57 -1.27 17.88
N LEU A 30 -4.06 -0.73 18.97
CA LEU A 30 -4.90 -0.28 20.10
C LEU A 30 -5.88 0.83 19.66
N GLY A 31 -5.41 1.85 18.94
CA GLY A 31 -6.30 2.91 18.44
C GLY A 31 -7.32 2.42 17.39
N ALA A 32 -7.01 1.36 16.65
CA ALA A 32 -7.95 0.73 15.73
C ALA A 32 -9.09 -0.04 16.43
N THR A 33 -8.95 -0.38 17.70
CA THR A 33 -9.98 -1.08 18.49
C THR A 33 -10.79 -0.15 19.39
N ILE A 34 -10.36 1.10 19.57
CA ILE A 34 -11.06 2.08 20.41
C ILE A 34 -12.18 2.73 19.58
N PRO A 35 -13.47 2.57 19.92
CA PRO A 35 -14.56 3.21 19.20
C PRO A 35 -14.52 4.72 19.36
N SER A 36 -14.99 5.46 18.35
CA SER A 36 -15.12 6.92 18.43
C SER A 36 -16.20 7.30 19.47
N PRO A 37 -16.05 8.44 20.18
CA PRO A 37 -17.06 8.93 21.09
C PRO A 37 -18.39 9.13 20.37
N GLY A 38 -19.50 8.63 20.95
CA GLY A 38 -20.83 8.73 20.37
C GLY A 38 -21.23 7.54 19.45
N VAL A 39 -20.39 6.53 19.33
CA VAL A 39 -20.71 5.28 18.63
C VAL A 39 -21.16 4.21 19.62
N ASN A 40 -22.27 3.55 19.34
CA ASN A 40 -22.77 2.44 20.14
C ASN A 40 -22.02 1.16 19.78
N TYR A 41 -21.01 0.83 20.58
CA TYR A 41 -20.15 -0.33 20.37
C TYR A 41 -20.93 -1.66 20.37
N GLN A 42 -21.99 -1.80 21.16
CA GLN A 42 -22.76 -3.04 21.22
C GLN A 42 -23.55 -3.25 19.93
N ALA A 43 -24.20 -2.22 19.39
CA ALA A 43 -24.92 -2.27 18.13
C ALA A 43 -23.98 -2.62 16.96
N VAL A 44 -22.79 -2.00 16.93
CA VAL A 44 -21.76 -2.31 15.92
C VAL A 44 -21.30 -3.76 16.00
N ARG A 45 -21.07 -4.27 17.21
CA ARG A 45 -20.57 -5.64 17.42
C ARG A 45 -21.61 -6.70 17.03
N THR A 46 -22.88 -6.52 17.41
CA THR A 46 -23.97 -7.41 17.01
C THR A 46 -24.12 -7.44 15.48
N CYS A 47 -24.05 -6.29 14.84
CA CYS A 47 -24.09 -6.20 13.38
C CYS A 47 -22.88 -6.89 12.72
N LEU A 48 -21.69 -6.74 13.24
CA LEU A 48 -20.49 -7.43 12.73
C LEU A 48 -20.61 -8.95 12.85
N ASP A 49 -21.20 -9.45 13.92
CA ASP A 49 -21.46 -10.87 14.11
C ASP A 49 -22.56 -11.39 13.13
N GLU A 50 -23.56 -10.59 12.81
CA GLU A 50 -24.57 -10.88 11.80
C GLU A 50 -23.98 -10.87 10.38
N VAL A 51 -23.17 -9.86 10.04
CA VAL A 51 -22.47 -9.73 8.74
C VAL A 51 -21.49 -10.87 8.52
N SER A 52 -20.81 -11.32 9.57
CA SER A 52 -19.86 -12.45 9.48
C SER A 52 -20.56 -13.79 9.15
N ARG A 53 -21.87 -13.87 9.37
CA ARG A 53 -22.71 -15.04 9.06
C ARG A 53 -23.47 -14.90 7.75
N GLY A 54 -23.56 -13.70 7.18
CA GLY A 54 -24.33 -13.38 5.97
C GLY A 54 -23.47 -13.18 4.71
N ASP A 55 -24.14 -13.25 3.56
CA ASP A 55 -23.54 -13.24 2.22
C ASP A 55 -23.32 -11.82 1.65
N SER A 56 -23.27 -10.78 2.49
CA SER A 56 -23.16 -9.39 2.04
C SER A 56 -21.72 -8.97 1.79
N SER A 57 -21.28 -9.09 0.55
CA SER A 57 -20.06 -8.51 0.05
C SER A 57 -20.31 -7.10 -0.44
N SER A 58 -19.48 -6.20 -0.04
CA SER A 58 -19.52 -4.86 -0.60
C SER A 58 -18.16 -4.18 -0.52
N VAL A 59 -18.07 -3.09 -1.24
CA VAL A 59 -17.02 -2.09 -1.31
C VAL A 59 -16.34 -1.82 0.03
N TYR A 60 -17.08 -1.92 1.12
CA TYR A 60 -16.57 -1.77 2.50
C TYR A 60 -15.51 -2.80 2.87
N SER A 61 -15.46 -3.96 2.20
CA SER A 61 -14.46 -4.99 2.50
C SER A 61 -13.04 -4.54 2.12
N LEU A 62 -12.88 -3.79 1.02
CA LEU A 62 -11.58 -3.26 0.60
C LEU A 62 -11.09 -2.16 1.54
N ILE A 63 -11.95 -1.20 1.90
CA ILE A 63 -11.59 -0.14 2.84
C ILE A 63 -11.29 -0.72 4.21
N ASN A 64 -12.10 -1.66 4.64
CA ASN A 64 -11.91 -2.37 5.87
C ASN A 64 -10.60 -3.18 5.88
N LEU A 65 -10.16 -3.69 4.73
CA LEU A 65 -8.87 -4.35 4.56
C LEU A 65 -7.70 -3.39 4.88
N PHE A 66 -7.72 -2.19 4.30
CA PHE A 66 -6.66 -1.19 4.52
C PHE A 66 -6.70 -0.55 5.91
N SER A 67 -7.88 -0.43 6.51
CA SER A 67 -8.03 0.06 7.89
C SER A 67 -7.78 -1.03 8.95
N GLY A 68 -7.56 -2.28 8.53
CA GLY A 68 -7.33 -3.41 9.46
C GLY A 68 -8.54 -3.78 10.32
N GLY A 69 -9.77 -3.52 9.86
CA GLY A 69 -11.02 -3.78 10.57
C GLY A 69 -11.56 -2.58 11.38
N ALA A 70 -10.83 -1.47 11.40
CA ALA A 70 -11.18 -0.29 12.18
C ALA A 70 -12.41 0.47 11.64
N LEU A 71 -12.65 0.43 10.31
CA LEU A 71 -13.74 1.15 9.67
C LEU A 71 -15.12 0.67 10.13
N LEU A 72 -15.34 -0.64 10.10
CA LEU A 72 -16.62 -1.22 10.50
C LEU A 72 -16.93 -1.01 11.99
N GLN A 73 -15.87 -0.80 12.80
CA GLN A 73 -16.01 -0.48 14.22
C GLN A 73 -16.17 1.02 14.49
N LEU A 74 -16.14 1.87 13.45
CA LEU A 74 -16.12 3.33 13.58
C LEU A 74 -15.12 3.79 14.67
N SER A 75 -13.94 3.17 14.67
CA SER A 75 -12.89 3.44 15.64
C SER A 75 -12.22 4.79 15.38
N VAL A 76 -11.40 5.25 16.34
CA VAL A 76 -10.61 6.47 16.20
C VAL A 76 -9.74 6.43 14.94
N PHE A 77 -9.20 5.26 14.57
CA PHE A 77 -8.39 5.06 13.37
C PHE A 77 -9.18 4.42 12.20
N ALA A 78 -10.50 4.64 12.15
CA ALA A 78 -11.37 4.05 11.14
C ALA A 78 -10.92 4.29 9.69
N ILE A 79 -10.50 5.50 9.37
CA ILE A 79 -10.03 5.88 8.03
C ILE A 79 -8.62 5.30 7.75
N GLY A 80 -7.86 5.02 8.81
CA GLY A 80 -6.52 4.48 8.70
C GLY A 80 -5.56 5.43 7.96
N ILE A 81 -4.72 4.85 7.09
CA ILE A 81 -3.66 5.58 6.36
C ILE A 81 -4.09 6.02 4.95
N MET A 82 -5.32 5.67 4.52
CA MET A 82 -5.79 5.92 3.15
C MET A 82 -5.73 7.38 2.72
N PRO A 83 -6.12 8.39 3.54
CA PRO A 83 -6.03 9.80 3.13
C PRO A 83 -4.61 10.23 2.79
N TYR A 84 -3.64 9.75 3.55
CA TYR A 84 -2.23 10.08 3.32
C TYR A 84 -1.70 9.44 2.04
N ILE A 85 -2.06 8.18 1.77
CA ILE A 85 -1.67 7.52 0.53
C ILE A 85 -2.23 8.28 -0.67
N THR A 86 -3.53 8.59 -0.64
CA THR A 86 -4.19 9.35 -1.71
C THR A 86 -3.56 10.73 -1.90
N ALA A 87 -3.26 11.45 -0.81
CA ALA A 87 -2.57 12.74 -0.85
C ALA A 87 -1.16 12.61 -1.46
N SER A 88 -0.41 11.59 -1.06
CA SER A 88 0.93 11.34 -1.59
C SER A 88 0.91 11.07 -3.09
N ILE A 89 -0.08 10.28 -3.55
CA ILE A 89 -0.30 10.02 -4.98
C ILE A 89 -0.58 11.32 -5.73
N ILE A 90 -1.53 12.11 -5.25
CA ILE A 90 -1.91 13.38 -5.89
C ILE A 90 -0.69 14.30 -5.97
N VAL A 91 0.07 14.45 -4.90
CA VAL A 91 1.28 15.29 -4.89
C VAL A 91 2.33 14.75 -5.87
N GLN A 92 2.54 13.43 -5.96
CA GLN A 92 3.45 12.83 -6.94
C GLN A 92 2.98 13.04 -8.38
N LEU A 93 1.67 12.94 -8.66
CA LEU A 93 1.12 13.27 -9.97
C LEU A 93 1.35 14.75 -10.31
N LEU A 94 1.17 15.63 -9.34
CA LEU A 94 1.39 17.08 -9.52
C LEU A 94 2.86 17.42 -9.81
N THR A 95 3.84 16.60 -9.39
CA THR A 95 5.25 16.83 -9.74
C THR A 95 5.53 16.73 -11.23
N VAL A 96 4.73 15.93 -11.96
CA VAL A 96 4.88 15.80 -13.41
C VAL A 96 4.16 16.91 -14.15
N VAL A 97 3.03 17.40 -13.60
CA VAL A 97 2.18 18.39 -14.27
C VAL A 97 2.63 19.81 -13.98
N ILE A 98 3.11 20.08 -12.76
CA ILE A 98 3.46 21.43 -12.30
C ILE A 98 4.98 21.61 -12.25
N PRO A 99 5.59 22.45 -13.12
CA PRO A 99 7.04 22.66 -13.17
C PRO A 99 7.66 23.12 -11.84
N ARG A 100 6.87 23.82 -11.01
CA ARG A 100 7.34 24.26 -9.69
C ARG A 100 7.59 23.10 -8.72
N PHE A 101 6.78 22.06 -8.78
CA PHE A 101 6.98 20.84 -7.98
C PHE A 101 8.18 20.02 -8.47
N GLU A 102 8.40 20.00 -9.79
CA GLU A 102 9.61 19.39 -10.37
C GLU A 102 10.89 20.11 -9.90
N GLN A 103 10.88 21.46 -9.86
CA GLN A 103 12.00 22.24 -9.34
C GLN A 103 12.27 21.93 -7.86
N LEU A 104 11.21 21.84 -7.02
CA LEU A 104 11.34 21.45 -5.62
C LEU A 104 12.00 20.08 -5.47
N LEU A 105 11.67 19.13 -6.35
CA LEU A 105 12.27 17.79 -6.32
C LEU A 105 13.78 17.85 -6.62
N LYS A 106 14.21 18.76 -7.53
CA LYS A 106 15.61 19.00 -7.87
C LYS A 106 16.40 19.75 -6.77
N GLU A 107 15.70 20.47 -5.84
CA GLU A 107 16.32 21.13 -4.67
C GLU A 107 16.83 20.11 -3.61
N GLY A 108 16.58 18.82 -3.77
CA GLY A 108 17.02 17.77 -2.85
C GLY A 108 16.24 17.74 -1.52
N GLN A 109 16.94 17.63 -0.38
CA GLN A 109 16.28 17.43 0.92
C GLN A 109 15.37 18.60 1.34
N SER A 110 15.73 19.84 1.03
CA SER A 110 14.91 21.00 1.34
C SER A 110 13.59 20.99 0.59
N GLY A 111 13.61 20.68 -0.71
CA GLY A 111 12.42 20.56 -1.54
C GLY A 111 11.55 19.37 -1.13
N GLN A 112 12.16 18.25 -0.78
CA GLN A 112 11.45 17.07 -0.28
C GLN A 112 10.70 17.35 1.02
N ALA A 113 11.27 18.13 1.95
CA ALA A 113 10.60 18.56 3.17
C ALA A 113 9.33 19.39 2.87
N LYS A 114 9.43 20.33 1.92
CA LYS A 114 8.26 21.12 1.47
C LYS A 114 7.19 20.25 0.82
N MET A 115 7.58 19.30 -0.02
CA MET A 115 6.66 18.35 -0.65
C MET A 115 5.91 17.52 0.38
N THR A 116 6.60 17.01 1.41
CA THR A 116 5.99 16.29 2.53
C THR A 116 4.98 17.18 3.26
N GLN A 117 5.29 18.46 3.43
CA GLN A 117 4.35 19.39 4.08
C GLN A 117 3.08 19.62 3.25
N TYR A 118 3.18 19.76 1.93
CA TYR A 118 2.00 19.81 1.06
C TYR A 118 1.17 18.52 1.14
N THR A 119 1.83 17.37 1.19
CA THR A 119 1.16 16.08 1.38
C THR A 119 0.41 16.04 2.71
N ARG A 120 0.98 16.55 3.81
CA ARG A 120 0.30 16.63 5.12
C ARG A 120 -0.97 17.50 5.06
N TYR A 121 -0.90 18.70 4.46
CA TYR A 121 -2.08 19.57 4.32
C TYR A 121 -3.19 18.90 3.49
N LEU A 122 -2.81 18.29 2.37
CA LEU A 122 -3.77 17.58 1.54
C LEU A 122 -4.37 16.36 2.26
N THR A 123 -3.57 15.66 3.06
CA THR A 123 -4.03 14.54 3.90
C THR A 123 -5.11 14.98 4.88
N VAL A 124 -4.91 16.10 5.58
CA VAL A 124 -5.90 16.63 6.53
C VAL A 124 -7.21 16.98 5.81
N ALA A 125 -7.13 17.64 4.66
CA ALA A 125 -8.31 17.99 3.85
C ALA A 125 -9.06 16.72 3.38
N LEU A 126 -8.34 15.72 2.86
CA LEU A 126 -8.95 14.48 2.43
C LEU A 126 -9.49 13.65 3.59
N ALA A 127 -8.80 13.63 4.75
CA ALA A 127 -9.29 12.94 5.93
C ALA A 127 -10.60 13.55 6.44
N LEU A 128 -10.71 14.87 6.43
CA LEU A 128 -11.93 15.57 6.81
C LEU A 128 -13.09 15.28 5.84
N LEU A 129 -12.81 15.25 4.54
CA LEU A 129 -13.82 14.90 3.53
C LEU A 129 -14.27 13.45 3.67
N GLN A 130 -13.34 12.52 3.84
CA GLN A 130 -13.66 11.09 3.98
C GLN A 130 -14.37 10.80 5.30
N SER A 131 -13.96 11.40 6.42
CA SER A 131 -14.64 11.24 7.71
C SER A 131 -16.06 11.76 7.68
N THR A 132 -16.29 12.93 7.04
CA THR A 132 -17.63 13.48 6.87
C THR A 132 -18.51 12.54 6.04
N GLY A 133 -17.95 11.98 4.95
CA GLY A 133 -18.65 11.00 4.14
C GLY A 133 -19.05 9.74 4.91
N ILE A 134 -18.12 9.14 5.64
CA ILE A 134 -18.38 7.92 6.42
C ILE A 134 -19.41 8.17 7.52
N VAL A 135 -19.31 9.31 8.22
CA VAL A 135 -20.28 9.67 9.28
C VAL A 135 -21.67 9.94 8.70
N ALA A 136 -21.76 10.60 7.54
CA ALA A 136 -23.03 10.81 6.84
C ALA A 136 -23.70 9.50 6.41
N LEU A 137 -22.90 8.51 5.98
CA LEU A 137 -23.39 7.16 5.66
C LEU A 137 -23.84 6.40 6.92
N ALA A 138 -23.12 6.56 8.02
CA ALA A 138 -23.49 5.97 9.29
C ALA A 138 -24.81 6.57 9.83
N ASP A 139 -25.01 7.86 9.70
CA ASP A 139 -26.23 8.57 10.09
C ASP A 139 -27.44 8.12 9.29
N ARG A 140 -27.26 7.85 8.00
CA ARG A 140 -28.32 7.32 7.10
C ARG A 140 -28.56 5.80 7.27
N GLY A 141 -27.81 5.13 8.15
CA GLY A 141 -27.87 3.66 8.33
C GLY A 141 -27.37 2.85 7.12
N GLN A 142 -26.68 3.50 6.19
CA GLN A 142 -26.18 2.87 4.96
C GLN A 142 -24.75 2.33 5.10
N LEU A 143 -24.07 2.61 6.21
CA LEU A 143 -22.70 2.13 6.45
C LEU A 143 -22.64 0.62 6.67
N LEU A 144 -23.68 0.05 7.26
CA LEU A 144 -23.79 -1.37 7.54
C LEU A 144 -24.82 -2.00 6.58
N PRO A 145 -24.65 -3.27 6.21
CA PRO A 145 -25.62 -3.95 5.35
C PRO A 145 -27.02 -3.87 5.91
N SER A 146 -28.03 -3.76 5.03
CA SER A 146 -29.45 -3.70 5.38
C SER A 146 -29.96 -4.94 6.13
N THR A 147 -29.15 -5.99 6.21
CA THR A 147 -29.40 -7.20 7.01
C THR A 147 -29.25 -6.99 8.51
N CYS A 148 -28.60 -5.90 8.94
CA CYS A 148 -28.42 -5.60 10.35
C CYS A 148 -29.70 -4.97 10.93
N SER A 149 -30.30 -5.61 11.92
CA SER A 149 -31.49 -5.13 12.63
C SER A 149 -31.25 -3.83 13.43
N THR A 150 -29.99 -3.55 13.76
CA THR A 150 -29.57 -2.41 14.60
C THR A 150 -28.83 -1.32 13.83
N SER A 151 -28.93 -1.29 12.48
CA SER A 151 -28.21 -0.30 11.66
C SER A 151 -28.54 1.16 11.99
N SER A 152 -29.75 1.44 12.50
CA SER A 152 -30.18 2.78 12.91
C SER A 152 -29.70 3.18 14.32
N GLU A 153 -29.20 2.25 15.13
CA GLU A 153 -28.75 2.49 16.52
C GLU A 153 -27.22 2.62 16.66
N VAL A 154 -26.51 2.63 15.54
CA VAL A 154 -25.05 2.69 15.52
C VAL A 154 -24.53 4.00 16.10
N LEU A 155 -25.24 5.11 15.89
CA LEU A 155 -24.93 6.41 16.44
C LEU A 155 -25.82 6.71 17.66
N ALA A 156 -25.19 6.87 18.83
CA ALA A 156 -25.91 7.17 20.06
C ALA A 156 -26.53 8.57 20.07
N ASN A 157 -25.93 9.54 19.35
CA ASN A 157 -26.39 10.91 19.24
C ASN A 157 -26.37 11.37 17.77
N GLN A 158 -27.55 11.54 17.19
CA GLN A 158 -27.72 12.05 15.81
C GLN A 158 -27.75 13.58 15.74
N ASN A 159 -27.37 14.28 16.81
CA ASN A 159 -27.25 15.74 16.79
C ASN A 159 -26.04 16.17 15.95
N ILE A 160 -26.17 17.29 15.22
CA ILE A 160 -25.10 17.89 14.40
C ILE A 160 -23.81 18.04 15.21
N PHE A 161 -23.89 18.39 16.49
CA PHE A 161 -22.73 18.51 17.37
C PHE A 161 -22.06 17.17 17.62
N GLY A 162 -22.83 16.10 17.86
CA GLY A 162 -22.30 14.73 18.04
C GLY A 162 -21.61 14.21 16.79
N LEU A 163 -22.23 14.40 15.62
CA LEU A 163 -21.65 14.04 14.31
C LEU A 163 -20.34 14.79 14.05
N SER A 164 -20.30 16.09 14.37
CA SER A 164 -19.09 16.92 14.23
C SER A 164 -17.94 16.42 15.11
N ILE A 165 -18.21 15.96 16.33
CA ILE A 165 -17.20 15.38 17.22
C ILE A 165 -16.63 14.09 16.61
N ILE A 166 -17.46 13.20 16.07
CA ILE A 166 -17.00 11.95 15.44
C ILE A 166 -16.09 12.26 14.25
N VAL A 167 -16.50 13.20 13.38
CA VAL A 167 -15.70 13.64 12.22
C VAL A 167 -14.34 14.18 12.68
N LEU A 168 -14.30 15.02 13.71
CA LEU A 168 -13.05 15.57 14.24
C LEU A 168 -12.16 14.49 14.84
N VAL A 169 -12.72 13.55 15.60
CA VAL A 169 -11.96 12.44 16.22
C VAL A 169 -11.38 11.54 15.15
N MET A 170 -12.16 11.16 14.11
CA MET A 170 -11.66 10.33 13.01
C MET A 170 -10.58 11.05 12.19
N THR A 171 -10.75 12.35 11.94
CA THR A 171 -9.73 13.16 11.24
C THR A 171 -8.46 13.27 12.07
N ALA A 172 -8.57 13.53 13.36
CA ALA A 172 -7.41 13.55 14.28
C ALA A 172 -6.73 12.19 14.32
N GLY A 173 -7.51 11.10 14.33
CA GLY A 173 -6.99 9.74 14.24
C GLY A 173 -6.19 9.49 12.96
N ALA A 174 -6.67 9.91 11.81
CA ALA A 174 -5.95 9.82 10.54
C ALA A 174 -4.63 10.63 10.57
N CYS A 175 -4.64 11.82 11.18
CA CYS A 175 -3.43 12.63 11.38
C CYS A 175 -2.40 11.92 12.29
N LEU A 176 -2.86 11.26 13.36
CA LEU A 176 -1.99 10.46 14.22
C LEU A 176 -1.39 9.26 13.48
N VAL A 177 -2.17 8.56 12.67
CA VAL A 177 -1.68 7.43 11.86
C VAL A 177 -0.65 7.91 10.83
N MET A 178 -0.88 9.06 10.18
CA MET A 178 0.10 9.71 9.32
C MET A 178 1.41 9.98 10.08
N TRP A 179 1.33 10.58 11.24
CA TRP A 179 2.50 10.88 12.08
C TRP A 179 3.23 9.61 12.51
N PHE A 180 2.54 8.53 12.86
CA PHE A 180 3.15 7.23 13.14
C PHE A 180 3.91 6.69 11.93
N GLY A 181 3.36 6.79 10.73
CA GLY A 181 4.04 6.38 9.50
C GLY A 181 5.31 7.18 9.23
N GLU A 182 5.29 8.48 9.43
CA GLU A 182 6.47 9.35 9.31
C GLU A 182 7.53 9.00 10.38
N LEU A 183 7.14 8.81 11.63
CA LEU A 183 8.03 8.41 12.71
C LEU A 183 8.74 7.08 12.44
N ILE A 184 8.02 6.09 11.92
CA ILE A 184 8.62 4.81 11.52
C ILE A 184 9.64 5.03 10.42
N THR A 185 9.33 5.88 9.42
CA THR A 185 10.24 6.17 8.30
C THR A 185 11.50 6.89 8.75
N GLU A 186 11.39 7.85 9.69
CA GLU A 186 12.54 8.64 10.18
C GLU A 186 13.42 7.86 11.18
N ARG A 187 12.80 7.18 12.14
CA ARG A 187 13.51 6.57 13.29
C ARG A 187 13.51 5.05 13.29
N GLY A 188 12.70 4.43 12.45
CA GLY A 188 12.54 2.99 12.37
C GLY A 188 13.36 2.33 11.26
N ILE A 189 12.81 1.28 10.70
CA ILE A 189 13.34 0.53 9.56
C ILE A 189 12.21 0.36 8.56
N GLY A 190 12.47 0.66 7.30
CA GLY A 190 11.47 0.50 6.25
C GLY A 190 10.66 1.76 5.97
N ASN A 191 9.73 1.64 5.03
CA ASN A 191 8.74 2.68 4.77
C ASN A 191 7.60 2.52 5.78
N GLY A 192 7.42 3.51 6.65
CA GLY A 192 6.45 3.44 7.74
C GLY A 192 5.01 3.28 7.27
N MET A 193 4.65 3.91 6.14
CA MET A 193 3.32 3.79 5.57
C MET A 193 3.01 2.36 5.13
N SER A 194 3.94 1.76 4.39
CA SER A 194 3.81 0.38 3.93
C SER A 194 3.75 -0.61 5.10
N LEU A 195 4.53 -0.36 6.16
CA LEU A 195 4.50 -1.20 7.37
C LEU A 195 3.19 -1.10 8.15
N LEU A 196 2.56 0.07 8.22
CA LEU A 196 1.24 0.22 8.85
C LEU A 196 0.16 -0.51 8.07
N ILE A 197 0.18 -0.45 6.72
CA ILE A 197 -0.72 -1.23 5.88
C ILE A 197 -0.49 -2.72 6.08
N PHE A 198 0.77 -3.16 6.05
CA PHE A 198 1.15 -4.54 6.33
C PHE A 198 0.60 -5.02 7.68
N ALA A 199 0.77 -4.23 8.74
CA ALA A 199 0.27 -4.55 10.08
C ALA A 199 -1.28 -4.64 10.12
N GLY A 200 -1.97 -3.76 9.40
CA GLY A 200 -3.42 -3.80 9.24
C GLY A 200 -3.91 -5.09 8.60
N ILE A 201 -3.31 -5.46 7.47
CA ILE A 201 -3.67 -6.69 6.72
C ILE A 201 -3.31 -7.94 7.52
N ALA A 202 -2.07 -8.01 8.03
CA ALA A 202 -1.59 -9.18 8.77
C ALA A 202 -2.43 -9.52 10.00
N ALA A 203 -2.95 -8.51 10.68
CA ALA A 203 -3.77 -8.70 11.88
C ALA A 203 -5.17 -9.30 11.59
N ARG A 204 -5.67 -9.24 10.36
CA ARG A 204 -6.96 -9.83 9.97
C ARG A 204 -6.85 -11.31 9.60
N ILE A 205 -5.69 -11.77 9.16
CA ILE A 205 -5.48 -13.14 8.69
C ILE A 205 -6.00 -14.20 9.68
N PRO A 206 -5.71 -14.12 11.00
CA PRO A 206 -6.19 -15.14 11.93
C PRO A 206 -7.72 -15.17 12.08
N ALA A 207 -8.39 -14.00 12.05
CA ALA A 207 -9.83 -13.91 12.19
C ALA A 207 -10.54 -14.49 10.95
N GLU A 208 -10.10 -14.09 9.77
CA GLU A 208 -10.66 -14.55 8.51
C GLU A 208 -10.34 -16.03 8.26
N GLY A 209 -9.16 -16.51 8.67
CA GLY A 209 -8.84 -17.93 8.65
C GLY A 209 -9.78 -18.78 9.50
N ARG A 210 -10.16 -18.29 10.70
CA ARG A 210 -11.17 -18.94 11.54
C ARG A 210 -12.56 -18.96 10.88
N THR A 211 -12.93 -17.90 10.20
CA THR A 211 -14.21 -17.81 9.49
C THR A 211 -14.28 -18.86 8.38
N ILE A 212 -13.23 -19.03 7.58
CA ILE A 212 -13.17 -20.06 6.54
C ILE A 212 -13.22 -21.47 7.16
N LEU A 213 -12.47 -21.70 8.24
CA LEU A 213 -12.46 -23.00 8.92
C LEU A 213 -13.84 -23.38 9.43
N ASN A 214 -14.58 -22.43 10.02
CA ASN A 214 -15.89 -22.66 10.59
C ASN A 214 -17.00 -22.77 9.53
N SER A 215 -16.92 -22.00 8.42
CA SER A 215 -17.95 -21.97 7.39
C SER A 215 -17.83 -23.09 6.35
N ARG A 216 -16.59 -23.49 5.99
CA ARG A 216 -16.33 -24.40 4.86
C ARG A 216 -15.62 -25.71 5.26
N GLY A 217 -15.24 -25.86 6.52
CA GLY A 217 -14.57 -27.06 7.02
C GLY A 217 -13.05 -27.09 6.77
N GLY A 218 -12.39 -28.08 7.40
CA GLY A 218 -10.93 -28.15 7.44
C GLY A 218 -10.25 -28.43 6.10
N LEU A 219 -10.90 -29.15 5.19
CA LEU A 219 -10.32 -29.50 3.89
C LEU A 219 -10.20 -28.27 2.98
N VAL A 220 -11.26 -27.44 2.91
CA VAL A 220 -11.24 -26.19 2.12
C VAL A 220 -10.24 -25.21 2.71
N PHE A 221 -10.16 -25.09 4.04
CA PHE A 221 -9.15 -24.29 4.71
C PHE A 221 -7.73 -24.72 4.36
N ALA A 222 -7.42 -26.03 4.39
CA ALA A 222 -6.10 -26.55 4.01
C ALA A 222 -5.77 -26.21 2.54
N LEU A 223 -6.74 -26.36 1.62
CA LEU A 223 -6.54 -26.04 0.21
C LEU A 223 -6.27 -24.53 0.00
N VAL A 224 -7.00 -23.65 0.68
CA VAL A 224 -6.77 -22.20 0.65
C VAL A 224 -5.38 -21.86 1.20
N CYS A 225 -4.94 -22.49 2.28
CA CYS A 225 -3.59 -22.28 2.81
C CYS A 225 -2.49 -22.73 1.82
N VAL A 226 -2.66 -23.86 1.16
CA VAL A 226 -1.71 -24.33 0.14
C VAL A 226 -1.68 -23.35 -1.06
N ALA A 227 -2.85 -22.92 -1.55
CA ALA A 227 -2.93 -21.94 -2.62
C ALA A 227 -2.24 -20.62 -2.24
N ALA A 228 -2.50 -20.11 -1.02
CA ALA A 228 -1.84 -18.92 -0.52
C ALA A 228 -0.32 -19.05 -0.46
N LEU A 229 0.20 -20.19 0.01
CA LEU A 229 1.64 -20.46 0.03
C LEU A 229 2.25 -20.49 -1.37
N LEU A 230 1.55 -21.10 -2.35
CA LEU A 230 2.00 -21.11 -3.75
C LEU A 230 2.05 -19.70 -4.35
N ILE A 231 1.02 -18.89 -4.08
CA ILE A 231 0.99 -17.48 -4.53
C ILE A 231 2.14 -16.70 -3.89
N VAL A 232 2.35 -16.82 -2.57
CA VAL A 232 3.46 -16.19 -1.87
C VAL A 232 4.81 -16.60 -2.46
N ALA A 233 5.02 -17.88 -2.72
CA ALA A 233 6.26 -18.39 -3.34
C ALA A 233 6.47 -17.79 -4.75
N GLY A 234 5.42 -17.73 -5.57
CA GLY A 234 5.45 -17.10 -6.89
C GLY A 234 5.79 -15.61 -6.83
N VAL A 235 5.14 -14.88 -5.91
CA VAL A 235 5.41 -13.45 -5.70
C VAL A 235 6.85 -13.22 -5.25
N VAL A 236 7.35 -13.99 -4.28
CA VAL A 236 8.74 -13.89 -3.82
C VAL A 236 9.73 -14.16 -4.95
N PHE A 237 9.45 -15.14 -5.80
CA PHE A 237 10.31 -15.47 -6.94
C PHE A 237 10.42 -14.30 -7.93
N VAL A 238 9.31 -13.69 -8.31
CA VAL A 238 9.31 -12.56 -9.25
C VAL A 238 9.87 -11.29 -8.64
N GLU A 239 9.55 -10.97 -7.38
CA GLU A 239 10.07 -9.80 -6.65
C GLU A 239 11.59 -9.83 -6.42
N GLN A 240 12.20 -11.02 -6.42
CA GLN A 240 13.65 -11.16 -6.36
C GLN A 240 14.30 -11.13 -7.72
N GLY A 241 13.51 -11.23 -8.80
CA GLY A 241 13.99 -11.17 -10.18
C GLY A 241 14.64 -9.82 -10.48
N GLN A 242 15.89 -9.82 -10.97
CA GLN A 242 16.61 -8.60 -11.35
C GLN A 242 17.49 -8.83 -12.56
N ARG A 243 17.52 -7.85 -13.46
CA ARG A 243 18.48 -7.78 -14.54
C ARG A 243 19.72 -7.04 -14.07
N ARG A 244 20.90 -7.67 -14.16
CA ARG A 244 22.17 -7.08 -13.75
C ARG A 244 22.86 -6.51 -14.98
N ILE A 245 23.02 -5.17 -15.03
CA ILE A 245 23.74 -4.49 -16.09
C ILE A 245 25.19 -4.30 -15.61
N PRO A 246 26.22 -4.82 -16.34
CA PRO A 246 27.61 -4.66 -15.91
C PRO A 246 28.04 -3.20 -16.07
N VAL A 247 28.65 -2.64 -15.04
CA VAL A 247 29.25 -1.31 -15.03
C VAL A 247 30.71 -1.45 -14.68
N GLN A 248 31.57 -0.85 -15.50
CA GLN A 248 33.00 -0.82 -15.28
C GLN A 248 33.44 0.59 -14.91
N TYR A 249 34.32 0.69 -13.93
CA TYR A 249 34.95 1.95 -13.55
C TYR A 249 36.35 2.02 -14.14
N ALA A 250 36.70 3.18 -14.69
CA ALA A 250 38.03 3.40 -15.27
C ALA A 250 39.13 3.25 -14.21
N LYS A 251 40.20 2.55 -14.58
CA LYS A 251 41.39 2.46 -13.77
C LYS A 251 42.13 3.80 -13.84
N ARG A 252 42.50 4.35 -12.71
CA ARG A 252 43.36 5.53 -12.62
C ARG A 252 44.74 5.13 -12.18
N MET A 253 45.75 5.51 -12.93
CA MET A 253 47.15 5.43 -12.50
C MET A 253 47.53 6.71 -11.73
N VAL A 254 47.97 6.57 -10.47
CA VAL A 254 48.51 7.64 -9.67
C VAL A 254 49.94 7.22 -9.35
N GLY A 255 50.90 7.79 -10.08
CA GLY A 255 52.32 7.39 -10.02
C GLY A 255 52.51 5.96 -10.54
N ARG A 256 53.17 5.10 -9.75
CA ARG A 256 53.41 3.68 -10.08
C ARG A 256 52.31 2.72 -9.59
N ARG A 257 51.28 3.24 -8.93
CA ARG A 257 50.19 2.39 -8.38
C ARG A 257 48.91 2.56 -9.19
N MET A 258 48.32 1.45 -9.57
CA MET A 258 46.98 1.41 -10.18
C MET A 258 45.90 1.43 -9.09
N TYR A 259 45.03 2.43 -9.12
CA TYR A 259 43.85 2.55 -8.27
C TYR A 259 42.59 2.41 -9.12
N GLY A 260 41.63 1.63 -8.62
CA GLY A 260 40.32 1.44 -9.27
C GLY A 260 40.31 0.26 -10.25
N GLY A 261 39.27 0.16 -11.03
CA GLY A 261 39.03 -0.94 -11.96
C GLY A 261 38.16 -2.05 -11.35
N SER A 262 37.33 -1.71 -10.38
CA SER A 262 36.26 -2.62 -9.94
C SER A 262 35.15 -2.69 -10.98
N SER A 263 34.75 -3.88 -11.37
CA SER A 263 33.52 -4.09 -12.10
C SER A 263 32.40 -4.30 -11.10
N THR A 264 31.34 -3.56 -11.25
CA THR A 264 30.10 -3.74 -10.47
C THR A 264 28.93 -3.94 -11.43
N TYR A 265 27.74 -4.12 -10.92
CA TYR A 265 26.54 -4.20 -11.75
C TYR A 265 25.43 -3.34 -11.17
N LEU A 266 24.66 -2.74 -12.08
CA LEU A 266 23.43 -2.01 -11.77
C LEU A 266 22.25 -3.02 -11.76
N PRO A 267 21.65 -3.33 -10.62
CA PRO A 267 20.52 -4.24 -10.56
C PRO A 267 19.22 -3.50 -10.91
N LEU A 268 18.55 -3.88 -11.99
CA LEU A 268 17.21 -3.44 -12.32
C LEU A 268 16.23 -4.55 -11.94
N LYS A 269 15.34 -4.29 -11.00
CA LYS A 269 14.29 -5.23 -10.59
C LYS A 269 13.27 -5.41 -11.71
N VAL A 270 12.68 -6.60 -11.86
CA VAL A 270 11.57 -6.85 -12.78
C VAL A 270 10.36 -6.03 -12.38
N ASN A 271 10.05 -6.02 -11.10
CA ASN A 271 9.08 -5.10 -10.51
C ASN A 271 9.80 -3.92 -9.85
N GLN A 272 10.09 -2.87 -10.65
CA GLN A 272 10.74 -1.65 -10.16
C GLN A 272 9.79 -0.80 -9.31
N ALA A 273 8.50 -0.83 -9.64
CA ALA A 273 7.47 -0.03 -8.99
C ALA A 273 7.01 -0.62 -7.62
N GLY A 274 7.34 -1.89 -7.33
CA GLY A 274 6.88 -2.57 -6.13
C GLY A 274 5.36 -2.72 -6.11
N VAL A 275 4.75 -2.57 -4.94
CA VAL A 275 3.29 -2.71 -4.74
C VAL A 275 2.53 -1.38 -4.86
N ILE A 276 3.23 -0.28 -5.01
CA ILE A 276 2.65 1.08 -5.02
C ILE A 276 1.59 1.26 -6.11
N PRO A 277 1.77 0.82 -7.38
CA PRO A 277 0.76 0.95 -8.41
C PRO A 277 -0.57 0.26 -8.10
N VAL A 278 -0.52 -0.85 -7.40
CA VAL A 278 -1.72 -1.60 -6.98
C VAL A 278 -2.50 -0.82 -5.92
N ILE A 279 -1.79 -0.22 -4.97
CA ILE A 279 -2.40 0.65 -3.95
C ILE A 279 -3.01 1.90 -4.61
N PHE A 280 -2.34 2.47 -5.61
CA PHE A 280 -2.85 3.63 -6.37
C PHE A 280 -4.12 3.30 -7.14
N ALA A 281 -4.11 2.20 -7.86
CA ALA A 281 -5.28 1.76 -8.63
C ALA A 281 -6.49 1.51 -7.73
N SER A 282 -6.31 0.81 -6.60
CA SER A 282 -7.39 0.56 -5.64
C SER A 282 -7.90 1.84 -4.98
N SER A 283 -7.02 2.77 -4.62
CA SER A 283 -7.41 4.06 -4.02
C SER A 283 -8.19 4.93 -4.99
N LEU A 284 -7.83 4.93 -6.27
CA LEU A 284 -8.52 5.73 -7.28
C LEU A 284 -9.90 5.13 -7.64
N LEU A 285 -10.01 3.80 -7.69
CA LEU A 285 -11.30 3.12 -7.88
C LEU A 285 -12.28 3.34 -6.72
N TYR A 286 -11.76 3.62 -5.55
CA TYR A 286 -12.60 3.94 -4.40
C TYR A 286 -13.29 5.32 -4.51
N LEU A 287 -12.68 6.31 -5.19
CA LEU A 287 -13.24 7.66 -5.29
C LEU A 287 -14.62 7.72 -5.97
N PRO A 288 -14.86 7.10 -7.15
CA PRO A 288 -16.19 7.06 -7.76
C PRO A 288 -17.24 6.40 -6.87
N GLN A 289 -16.87 5.35 -6.16
CA GLN A 289 -17.74 4.65 -5.23
C GLN A 289 -18.15 5.57 -4.07
N LEU A 290 -17.19 6.29 -3.50
CA LEU A 290 -17.46 7.27 -2.43
C LEU A 290 -18.36 8.40 -2.90
N ILE A 291 -18.19 8.89 -4.13
CA ILE A 291 -19.05 9.93 -4.70
C ILE A 291 -20.50 9.42 -4.87
N VAL A 292 -20.67 8.20 -5.37
CA VAL A 292 -22.00 7.59 -5.49
C VAL A 292 -22.67 7.47 -4.13
N GLU A 293 -21.94 6.97 -3.15
CA GLU A 293 -22.45 6.78 -1.79
C GLU A 293 -22.88 8.12 -1.14
N LEU A 294 -22.09 9.17 -1.31
CA LEU A 294 -22.40 10.52 -0.79
C LEU A 294 -23.61 11.17 -1.49
N THR A 295 -23.80 10.89 -2.78
CA THR A 295 -24.86 11.49 -3.59
C THR A 295 -26.11 10.64 -3.73
N ARG A 296 -26.10 9.44 -3.14
CA ARG A 296 -27.22 8.49 -3.24
C ARG A 296 -28.44 8.99 -2.46
N ASP A 297 -29.49 9.34 -3.21
CA ASP A 297 -30.80 9.65 -2.64
C ASP A 297 -31.62 8.37 -2.53
N PRO A 298 -32.18 8.05 -1.34
CA PRO A 298 -32.97 6.81 -1.16
C PRO A 298 -34.18 6.70 -2.07
N GLU A 299 -34.76 7.85 -2.48
CA GLU A 299 -35.99 7.90 -3.29
C GLU A 299 -35.74 8.00 -4.80
N LYS A 300 -34.55 8.44 -5.24
CA LYS A 300 -34.24 8.64 -6.67
C LYS A 300 -32.80 8.21 -6.98
N VAL A 301 -32.62 6.95 -7.33
CA VAL A 301 -31.32 6.47 -7.80
C VAL A 301 -31.13 6.85 -9.27
N SER A 302 -30.11 7.63 -9.57
CA SER A 302 -29.79 8.04 -10.95
C SER A 302 -29.14 6.90 -11.74
N SER A 303 -29.38 6.83 -13.05
CA SER A 303 -28.82 5.77 -13.92
C SER A 303 -27.30 5.68 -13.89
N TRP A 304 -26.58 6.79 -13.70
CA TRP A 304 -25.11 6.76 -13.59
C TRP A 304 -24.63 6.14 -12.26
N GLN A 305 -25.42 6.35 -11.19
CA GLN A 305 -25.12 5.77 -9.87
C GLN A 305 -25.29 4.25 -9.89
N THR A 306 -26.38 3.75 -10.49
CA THR A 306 -26.58 2.30 -10.70
C THR A 306 -25.46 1.73 -11.56
N TRP A 307 -25.09 2.39 -12.65
CA TRP A 307 -23.99 1.93 -13.51
C TRP A 307 -22.66 1.81 -12.75
N VAL A 308 -22.28 2.82 -11.96
CA VAL A 308 -21.06 2.79 -11.15
C VAL A 308 -21.12 1.71 -10.08
N THR A 309 -22.29 1.53 -9.43
CA THR A 309 -22.47 0.50 -8.39
C THR A 309 -22.36 -0.89 -8.96
N ASP A 310 -22.95 -1.14 -10.13
CA ASP A 310 -23.00 -2.46 -10.74
C ASP A 310 -21.66 -2.84 -11.38
N HIS A 311 -20.97 -1.87 -12.00
CA HIS A 311 -19.75 -2.13 -12.80
C HIS A 311 -18.44 -1.72 -12.16
N LEU A 312 -18.42 -0.70 -11.29
CA LEU A 312 -17.18 -0.22 -10.65
C LEU A 312 -17.09 -0.53 -9.16
N ALA A 313 -18.21 -0.86 -8.51
CA ALA A 313 -18.20 -1.25 -7.10
C ALA A 313 -18.18 -2.77 -6.90
N ASN A 314 -18.57 -3.55 -7.91
CA ASN A 314 -18.57 -5.00 -7.84
C ASN A 314 -17.22 -5.58 -8.31
N PRO A 315 -16.41 -6.15 -7.39
CA PRO A 315 -15.08 -6.69 -7.75
C PRO A 315 -15.12 -7.90 -8.68
N SER A 316 -16.29 -8.55 -8.80
CA SER A 316 -16.50 -9.71 -9.68
C SER A 316 -16.89 -9.30 -11.10
N ASP A 317 -17.25 -8.03 -11.34
CA ASP A 317 -17.63 -7.59 -12.68
C ASP A 317 -16.39 -7.45 -13.58
N TRP A 318 -16.55 -7.92 -14.78
CA TRP A 318 -15.52 -7.88 -15.81
C TRP A 318 -15.04 -6.43 -16.13
N VAL A 319 -15.95 -5.44 -16.07
CA VAL A 319 -15.59 -4.02 -16.26
C VAL A 319 -14.67 -3.54 -15.14
N TYR A 320 -14.99 -3.89 -13.88
CA TYR A 320 -14.09 -3.61 -12.74
C TYR A 320 -12.72 -4.22 -12.96
N ILE A 321 -12.67 -5.51 -13.32
CA ILE A 321 -11.42 -6.25 -13.54
C ILE A 321 -10.59 -5.60 -14.65
N ALA A 322 -11.21 -5.24 -15.78
CA ALA A 322 -10.53 -4.62 -16.91
C ALA A 322 -9.99 -3.23 -16.58
N VAL A 323 -10.79 -2.38 -15.92
CA VAL A 323 -10.39 -1.05 -15.49
C VAL A 323 -9.27 -1.12 -14.45
N TYR A 324 -9.40 -1.99 -13.45
CA TYR A 324 -8.40 -2.18 -12.41
C TYR A 324 -7.07 -2.66 -12.97
N PHE A 325 -7.09 -3.65 -13.85
CA PHE A 325 -5.91 -4.16 -14.55
C PHE A 325 -5.23 -3.08 -15.40
N GLY A 326 -6.02 -2.33 -16.19
CA GLY A 326 -5.52 -1.22 -16.98
C GLY A 326 -4.89 -0.11 -16.16
N MET A 327 -5.50 0.22 -15.02
CA MET A 327 -4.96 1.22 -14.09
C MET A 327 -3.65 0.75 -13.43
N ILE A 328 -3.53 -0.52 -13.07
CA ILE A 328 -2.28 -1.06 -12.53
C ILE A 328 -1.15 -0.92 -13.56
N ILE A 329 -1.40 -1.26 -14.83
CA ILE A 329 -0.40 -1.09 -15.89
C ILE A 329 -0.02 0.38 -16.03
N PHE A 330 -1.01 1.27 -16.14
CA PHE A 330 -0.79 2.71 -16.27
C PHE A 330 0.05 3.26 -15.12
N PHE A 331 -0.33 2.99 -13.88
CA PHE A 331 0.41 3.47 -12.71
C PHE A 331 1.79 2.83 -12.56
N THR A 332 1.98 1.61 -13.03
CA THR A 332 3.31 0.97 -13.01
C THR A 332 4.27 1.73 -13.92
N TYR A 333 3.87 2.01 -15.16
CA TYR A 333 4.68 2.81 -16.10
C TYR A 333 4.90 4.22 -15.58
N PHE A 334 3.86 4.85 -15.08
CA PHE A 334 3.92 6.19 -14.53
C PHE A 334 4.91 6.27 -13.35
N TYR A 335 4.78 5.37 -12.39
CA TYR A 335 5.63 5.35 -11.20
C TYR A 335 7.10 5.08 -11.55
N VAL A 336 7.35 4.14 -12.45
CA VAL A 336 8.70 3.84 -12.91
C VAL A 336 9.33 5.05 -13.61
N ALA A 337 8.57 5.77 -14.45
CA ALA A 337 9.05 6.98 -15.13
C ALA A 337 9.41 8.11 -14.14
N VAL A 338 8.62 8.26 -13.08
CA VAL A 338 8.89 9.29 -12.04
C VAL A 338 10.05 8.92 -11.12
N THR A 339 10.15 7.64 -10.75
CA THR A 339 11.13 7.20 -9.74
C THR A 339 12.51 6.96 -10.32
N PHE A 340 12.59 6.54 -11.57
CA PHE A 340 13.85 6.23 -12.25
C PHE A 340 14.04 7.16 -13.45
N ASN A 341 14.87 8.19 -13.27
CA ASN A 341 15.31 9.07 -14.35
C ASN A 341 16.56 8.50 -15.00
N PRO A 342 16.51 7.96 -16.25
CA PRO A 342 17.66 7.37 -16.92
C PRO A 342 18.77 8.39 -17.20
N GLU A 343 18.41 9.65 -17.49
CA GLU A 343 19.39 10.73 -17.78
C GLU A 343 20.23 11.06 -16.55
N GLU A 344 19.58 11.28 -15.42
CA GLU A 344 20.25 11.57 -14.15
C GLU A 344 21.18 10.43 -13.74
N ARG A 345 20.74 9.17 -13.90
CA ARG A 345 21.57 7.99 -13.60
C ARG A 345 22.76 7.85 -14.54
N ALA A 346 22.58 8.15 -15.82
CA ALA A 346 23.67 8.12 -16.80
C ALA A 346 24.70 9.22 -16.51
N ASP A 347 24.26 10.42 -16.12
CA ASP A 347 25.13 11.53 -15.73
C ASP A 347 25.90 11.25 -14.43
N ASP A 348 25.25 10.65 -13.44
CA ASP A 348 25.92 10.22 -12.22
C ASP A 348 26.99 9.17 -12.51
N MET A 349 26.67 8.16 -13.34
CA MET A 349 27.67 7.19 -13.78
C MET A 349 28.86 7.86 -14.47
N LYS A 350 28.61 8.83 -15.36
CA LYS A 350 29.66 9.60 -16.03
C LYS A 350 30.52 10.39 -15.07
N LYS A 351 29.91 11.06 -14.08
CA LYS A 351 30.64 11.85 -13.04
C LYS A 351 31.57 10.95 -12.22
N TYR A 352 31.15 9.72 -11.90
CA TYR A 352 31.97 8.77 -11.14
C TYR A 352 32.93 7.95 -12.03
N GLY A 353 33.01 8.21 -13.33
CA GLY A 353 33.88 7.50 -14.26
C GLY A 353 33.43 6.07 -14.54
N GLY A 354 32.16 5.75 -14.33
CA GLY A 354 31.55 4.47 -14.66
C GLY A 354 31.02 4.46 -16.11
N PHE A 355 31.11 3.33 -16.78
CA PHE A 355 30.58 3.13 -18.14
C PHE A 355 30.06 1.71 -18.30
N ILE A 356 29.12 1.55 -19.21
CA ILE A 356 28.61 0.23 -19.61
C ILE A 356 29.48 -0.26 -20.78
N PRO A 357 30.04 -1.49 -20.70
CA PRO A 357 30.87 -2.02 -21.80
C PRO A 357 30.12 -1.99 -23.14
N GLY A 358 30.75 -1.38 -24.15
CA GLY A 358 30.19 -1.24 -25.50
C GLY A 358 29.26 -0.04 -25.72
N ILE A 359 28.99 0.78 -24.69
CA ILE A 359 28.12 1.97 -24.78
C ILE A 359 28.88 3.20 -24.34
N ARG A 360 28.80 4.29 -25.12
CA ARG A 360 29.43 5.56 -24.76
C ARG A 360 28.74 6.18 -23.54
N PRO A 361 29.52 6.70 -22.56
CA PRO A 361 28.94 7.39 -21.40
C PRO A 361 28.21 8.67 -21.80
N GLY A 362 27.11 8.98 -21.11
CA GLY A 362 26.22 10.12 -21.39
C GLY A 362 24.91 9.71 -22.02
N GLN A 363 24.40 10.48 -22.99
CA GLN A 363 23.08 10.26 -23.60
C GLN A 363 22.85 8.83 -24.13
N PRO A 364 23.81 8.18 -24.86
CA PRO A 364 23.59 6.80 -25.29
C PRO A 364 23.41 5.80 -24.15
N THR A 365 24.00 6.07 -22.98
CA THR A 365 23.78 5.26 -21.78
C THR A 365 22.38 5.49 -21.21
N ALA A 366 21.88 6.74 -21.21
CA ALA A 366 20.52 7.06 -20.82
C ALA A 366 19.47 6.36 -21.71
N ASP A 367 19.66 6.43 -23.02
CA ASP A 367 18.78 5.80 -24.01
C ASP A 367 18.74 4.27 -23.83
N TYR A 368 19.91 3.65 -23.59
CA TYR A 368 19.99 2.21 -23.33
C TYR A 368 19.27 1.83 -22.02
N LEU A 369 19.49 2.60 -20.94
CA LEU A 369 18.82 2.35 -19.67
C LEU A 369 17.29 2.52 -19.80
N GLY A 370 16.83 3.56 -20.50
CA GLY A 370 15.42 3.79 -20.80
C GLY A 370 14.79 2.65 -21.61
N TYR A 371 15.50 2.16 -22.66
CA TYR A 371 15.07 1.01 -23.43
C TYR A 371 14.92 -0.26 -22.58
N VAL A 372 15.95 -0.58 -21.79
CA VAL A 372 15.92 -1.76 -20.93
C VAL A 372 14.81 -1.66 -19.89
N LEU A 373 14.64 -0.47 -19.29
CA LEU A 373 13.62 -0.21 -18.27
C LEU A 373 12.21 -0.41 -18.84
N SER A 374 11.90 0.19 -19.98
CA SER A 374 10.60 0.04 -20.67
C SER A 374 10.27 -1.43 -20.95
N ARG A 375 11.27 -2.21 -21.40
CA ARG A 375 11.10 -3.65 -21.71
C ARG A 375 10.90 -4.52 -20.46
N ILE A 376 11.51 -4.15 -19.33
CA ILE A 376 11.36 -4.89 -18.07
C ILE A 376 10.05 -4.50 -17.36
N THR A 377 9.62 -3.24 -17.48
CA THR A 377 8.39 -2.75 -16.84
C THR A 377 7.14 -3.44 -17.37
N LEU A 378 7.11 -3.80 -18.67
CA LEU A 378 5.96 -4.46 -19.27
C LEU A 378 5.62 -5.81 -18.60
N PRO A 379 6.52 -6.80 -18.54
CA PRO A 379 6.23 -8.05 -17.84
C PRO A 379 5.99 -7.84 -16.34
N GLY A 380 6.65 -6.86 -15.72
CA GLY A 380 6.41 -6.49 -14.32
C GLY A 380 5.00 -5.96 -14.07
N SER A 381 4.48 -5.10 -14.96
CA SER A 381 3.12 -4.55 -14.84
C SER A 381 2.04 -5.60 -15.09
N ILE A 382 2.23 -6.48 -16.08
CA ILE A 382 1.32 -7.60 -16.35
C ILE A 382 1.28 -8.57 -15.16
N TYR A 383 2.44 -8.90 -14.60
CA TYR A 383 2.54 -9.74 -13.41
C TYR A 383 1.76 -9.14 -12.22
N LEU A 384 1.96 -7.84 -11.94
CA LEU A 384 1.23 -7.15 -10.87
C LEU A 384 -0.28 -7.18 -11.11
N GLY A 385 -0.72 -6.91 -12.34
CA GLY A 385 -2.12 -6.94 -12.73
C GLY A 385 -2.74 -8.34 -12.57
N ILE A 386 -2.07 -9.38 -13.03
CA ILE A 386 -2.55 -10.76 -12.91
C ILE A 386 -2.72 -11.15 -11.44
N ILE A 387 -1.71 -10.90 -10.59
CA ILE A 387 -1.82 -11.28 -9.17
C ILE A 387 -2.87 -10.45 -8.43
N ALA A 388 -3.02 -9.16 -8.77
CA ALA A 388 -4.04 -8.33 -8.15
C ALA A 388 -5.47 -8.78 -8.50
N VAL A 389 -5.69 -9.25 -9.72
CA VAL A 389 -7.00 -9.67 -10.24
C VAL A 389 -7.30 -11.15 -9.97
N LEU A 390 -6.26 -11.97 -9.80
CA LEU A 390 -6.40 -13.42 -9.65
C LEU A 390 -7.43 -13.87 -8.60
N PRO A 391 -7.54 -13.29 -7.40
CA PRO A 391 -8.57 -13.66 -6.43
C PRO A 391 -9.99 -13.35 -6.90
N ASN A 392 -10.18 -12.25 -7.62
CA ASN A 392 -11.50 -11.87 -8.15
C ASN A 392 -11.98 -12.90 -9.19
N LEU A 393 -11.05 -13.41 -10.02
CA LEU A 393 -11.36 -14.50 -10.97
C LEU A 393 -11.70 -15.81 -10.27
N PHE A 394 -11.03 -16.16 -9.17
CA PHE A 394 -11.37 -17.35 -8.40
C PHE A 394 -12.75 -17.28 -7.74
N LEU A 395 -13.19 -16.08 -7.35
CA LEU A 395 -14.52 -15.86 -6.79
C LEU A 395 -15.62 -16.12 -7.83
N GLU A 396 -15.40 -15.73 -9.08
CA GLU A 396 -16.35 -15.91 -10.17
C GLU A 396 -16.48 -17.39 -10.60
N ILE A 397 -15.35 -18.08 -10.77
CA ILE A 397 -15.31 -19.49 -11.20
C ILE A 397 -15.92 -20.43 -10.12
N GLY A 398 -15.84 -20.05 -8.86
CA GLY A 398 -16.27 -20.88 -7.73
C GLY A 398 -17.79 -21.04 -7.60
N ASN A 399 -18.64 -20.35 -8.33
CA ASN A 399 -20.14 -20.34 -8.30
C ASN A 399 -20.76 -20.73 -6.94
N SER A 400 -20.04 -20.46 -5.88
CA SER A 400 -20.35 -20.87 -4.52
C SER A 400 -20.69 -19.61 -3.76
N GLY A 401 -21.95 -19.20 -3.77
CA GLY A 401 -22.44 -18.13 -2.93
C GLY A 401 -21.75 -18.14 -1.56
N GLY A 402 -21.09 -17.07 -1.20
CA GLY A 402 -20.57 -16.87 0.15
C GLY A 402 -19.06 -16.82 0.39
N VAL A 403 -18.18 -16.78 -0.63
CA VAL A 403 -16.74 -16.47 -0.41
C VAL A 403 -16.38 -15.16 -1.09
N GLN A 404 -17.04 -14.11 -0.72
CA GLN A 404 -16.74 -12.77 -1.21
C GLN A 404 -15.57 -12.10 -0.44
N ASN A 405 -15.11 -12.72 0.65
CA ASN A 405 -14.00 -12.26 1.45
C ASN A 405 -12.89 -13.32 1.51
N LEU A 406 -12.11 -13.47 0.42
CA LEU A 406 -10.86 -14.20 0.55
C LEU A 406 -9.86 -13.29 1.28
N PRO A 407 -9.42 -13.66 2.50
CA PRO A 407 -8.44 -12.90 3.28
C PRO A 407 -7.10 -12.78 2.58
N PHE A 408 -6.86 -13.65 1.62
CA PHE A 408 -5.68 -13.69 0.78
C PHE A 408 -5.94 -13.05 -0.60
N GLY A 409 -6.67 -11.93 -0.64
CA GLY A 409 -6.80 -11.14 -1.86
C GLY A 409 -5.42 -10.85 -2.45
N GLY A 410 -5.27 -10.90 -3.79
CA GLY A 410 -3.97 -10.71 -4.45
C GLY A 410 -3.26 -9.45 -4.03
N THR A 411 -4.00 -8.38 -3.79
CA THR A 411 -3.48 -7.11 -3.26
C THR A 411 -2.88 -7.26 -1.87
N ALA A 412 -3.55 -7.97 -0.97
CA ALA A 412 -3.09 -8.20 0.38
C ALA A 412 -1.80 -9.03 0.40
N VAL A 413 -1.74 -10.10 -0.39
CA VAL A 413 -0.54 -10.93 -0.52
C VAL A 413 0.61 -10.15 -1.14
N LEU A 414 0.37 -9.39 -2.21
CA LEU A 414 1.39 -8.54 -2.83
C LEU A 414 1.97 -7.53 -1.84
N ILE A 415 1.11 -6.85 -1.09
CA ILE A 415 1.53 -5.86 -0.09
C ILE A 415 2.33 -6.56 1.02
N MET A 416 1.85 -7.68 1.55
CA MET A 416 2.56 -8.39 2.61
C MET A 416 3.93 -8.87 2.17
N VAL A 417 4.03 -9.50 1.01
CA VAL A 417 5.31 -10.03 0.51
C VAL A 417 6.24 -8.91 0.10
N GLY A 418 5.74 -7.92 -0.64
CA GLY A 418 6.55 -6.79 -1.12
C GLY A 418 7.13 -5.97 0.03
N VAL A 419 6.30 -5.57 0.99
CA VAL A 419 6.74 -4.81 2.17
C VAL A 419 7.67 -5.63 3.05
N GLY A 420 7.37 -6.93 3.23
CA GLY A 420 8.23 -7.84 3.99
C GLY A 420 9.62 -7.97 3.37
N LEU A 421 9.71 -8.18 2.05
CA LEU A 421 10.97 -8.27 1.33
C LEU A 421 11.76 -6.96 1.34
N ASP A 422 11.10 -5.82 1.13
CA ASP A 422 11.78 -4.53 1.15
C ASP A 422 12.29 -4.17 2.55
N THR A 423 11.53 -4.45 3.60
CA THR A 423 11.98 -4.29 4.99
C THR A 423 13.17 -5.18 5.29
N MET A 424 13.14 -6.45 4.85
CA MET A 424 14.26 -7.37 5.02
C MET A 424 15.53 -6.93 4.28
N LYS A 425 15.38 -6.40 3.05
CA LYS A 425 16.51 -5.83 2.29
C LYS A 425 17.13 -4.64 3.03
N GLN A 426 16.30 -3.75 3.60
CA GLN A 426 16.80 -2.61 4.38
C GLN A 426 17.50 -3.03 5.66
N VAL A 427 16.96 -4.00 6.40
CA VAL A 427 17.63 -4.60 7.58
C VAL A 427 18.99 -5.16 7.20
N ASN A 428 19.05 -5.93 6.11
CA ASN A 428 20.29 -6.54 5.63
C ASN A 428 21.32 -5.47 5.20
N SER A 429 20.88 -4.42 4.51
CA SER A 429 21.74 -3.30 4.11
C SER A 429 22.35 -2.59 5.32
N GLN A 430 21.55 -2.31 6.36
CA GLN A 430 22.05 -1.69 7.60
C GLN A 430 23.00 -2.61 8.38
N LEU A 431 22.78 -3.92 8.36
CA LEU A 431 23.70 -4.89 8.95
C LEU A 431 25.05 -4.94 8.21
N MET A 432 25.01 -4.88 6.88
CA MET A 432 26.23 -4.90 6.06
C MET A 432 27.08 -3.65 6.30
N GLN A 433 26.46 -2.47 6.32
CA GLN A 433 27.15 -1.21 6.58
C GLN A 433 27.94 -1.27 7.90
N ARG A 434 27.37 -1.81 8.97
CA ARG A 434 28.05 -1.95 10.27
C ARG A 434 29.15 -2.99 10.31
N LYS A 435 29.06 -4.05 9.52
CA LYS A 435 30.18 -5.00 9.42
C LYS A 435 31.42 -4.32 8.84
N TYR A 436 31.25 -3.37 7.91
CA TYR A 436 32.36 -2.59 7.36
C TYR A 436 32.94 -1.58 8.37
N GLU A 437 32.12 -0.93 9.20
CA GLU A 437 32.61 -0.03 10.26
C GLU A 437 33.43 -0.77 11.34
N GLY A 438 33.10 -2.03 11.62
CA GLY A 438 33.83 -2.88 12.56
C GLY A 438 35.20 -3.35 12.06
N PHE A 439 35.46 -3.27 10.75
CA PHE A 439 36.78 -3.59 10.16
C PHE A 439 37.74 -2.37 10.14
N LEU A 440 37.23 -1.16 10.38
CA LEU A 440 37.99 0.09 10.38
C LEU A 440 38.37 0.54 11.80
N LYS A 441 37.95 -0.17 12.82
CA LYS A 441 38.39 -0.05 14.22
C LYS A 441 39.33 -1.20 14.57
#